data_72d6c360c381bf590b8b2775f2629345
#
_entry.id   72d6c360c381bf590b8b2775f2629345
#
_cell.length_a   1.000
_cell.length_b   1.000
_cell.length_c   1.000
_cell.angle_alpha   90.00
_cell.angle_beta   90.00
_cell.angle_gamma   90.00
#
_symmetry.space_group_name_H-M   'P 1'
#
loop_
_entity.id
_entity.type
_entity.pdbx_description
1 polymer ?
#
loop_
_entity_poly.entity_id
_entity_poly.type
_entity_poly.pdbx_seq_one_letter_code
_entity_poly.pdbx_strand_id
1 'polypeptide(L)'
;CMTESHSVRTIQDRLFERCNFKPNVILETDNMEAAKHVAARANAVMLIPHVYVVNSMELKYRVQCHPIKNNDYERHFFFCYRKGMYLTRYMEDFGRIVCDKLNVPFNMPGHEA
;
A
#
# COMPACT_ATOMS: atom_id res chain seq x y z
N CYS A 1 -12.11 -8.06 0.43
CA CYS A 1 -11.77 -6.99 1.36
C CYS A 1 -10.61 -7.43 2.27
N MET A 2 -9.75 -6.50 2.63
CA MET A 2 -8.70 -6.79 3.61
C MET A 2 -9.28 -6.77 5.01
N THR A 3 -8.61 -7.46 5.96
CA THR A 3 -9.02 -7.45 7.38
C THR A 3 -8.86 -6.06 7.98
N GLU A 4 -9.58 -5.79 9.07
CA GLU A 4 -9.56 -4.47 9.71
C GLU A 4 -8.17 -4.05 10.19
N SER A 5 -7.31 -4.98 10.53
CA SER A 5 -5.93 -4.70 10.94
C SER A 5 -4.99 -4.36 9.79
N HIS A 6 -5.39 -4.62 8.55
CA HIS A 6 -4.55 -4.35 7.39
C HIS A 6 -4.60 -2.87 6.98
N SER A 7 -3.44 -2.29 6.65
CA SER A 7 -3.34 -0.87 6.30
C SER A 7 -4.18 -0.49 5.07
N VAL A 8 -4.37 -1.40 4.13
CA VAL A 8 -5.17 -1.18 2.93
C VAL A 8 -6.66 -1.10 3.26
N ARG A 9 -7.13 -1.77 4.33
CA ARG A 9 -8.54 -1.77 4.72
C ARG A 9 -9.05 -0.37 5.02
N THR A 10 -8.25 0.48 5.66
CA THR A 10 -8.63 1.85 5.95
C THR A 10 -8.94 2.63 4.67
N ILE A 11 -8.13 2.43 3.64
CA ILE A 11 -8.34 3.06 2.34
C ILE A 11 -9.59 2.51 1.67
N GLN A 12 -9.78 1.20 1.70
CA GLN A 12 -10.97 0.56 1.14
C GLN A 12 -12.25 1.09 1.78
N ASP A 13 -12.30 1.15 3.11
CA ASP A 13 -13.46 1.65 3.84
C ASP A 13 -13.75 3.12 3.51
N ARG A 14 -12.72 3.94 3.42
CA ARG A 14 -12.87 5.35 3.08
C ARG A 14 -13.45 5.54 1.68
N LEU A 15 -13.02 4.74 0.72
CA LEU A 15 -13.55 4.76 -0.63
C LEU A 15 -15.02 4.39 -0.68
N PHE A 16 -15.41 3.34 0.04
CA PHE A 16 -16.81 2.91 0.10
C PHE A 16 -17.71 3.95 0.78
N GLU A 17 -17.23 4.56 1.85
CA GLU A 17 -17.97 5.63 2.53
C GLU A 17 -18.21 6.83 1.63
N ARG A 18 -17.21 7.25 0.87
CA ARG A 18 -17.33 8.37 -0.05
C ARG A 18 -18.34 8.14 -1.15
N CYS A 19 -18.43 6.91 -1.62
CA CYS A 19 -19.40 6.53 -2.63
C CYS A 19 -20.75 6.19 -2.04
N ASN A 20 -20.91 6.29 -0.72
CA ASN A 20 -22.11 5.88 0.00
C ASN A 20 -22.54 4.47 -0.39
N PHE A 21 -21.56 3.59 -0.47
CA PHE A 21 -21.72 2.21 -0.93
C PHE A 21 -21.34 1.23 0.16
N LYS A 22 -22.23 0.28 0.42
CA LYS A 22 -21.96 -0.81 1.36
C LYS A 22 -21.67 -2.08 0.58
N PRO A 23 -20.41 -2.55 0.55
CA PRO A 23 -20.08 -3.73 -0.24
C PRO A 23 -20.63 -5.01 0.37
N ASN A 24 -20.97 -5.96 -0.49
CA ASN A 24 -21.21 -7.34 -0.07
C ASN A 24 -19.88 -8.06 -0.04
N VAL A 25 -19.30 -8.22 1.14
CA VAL A 25 -17.96 -8.81 1.31
C VAL A 25 -18.05 -10.32 1.24
N ILE A 26 -17.38 -10.91 0.26
CA ILE A 26 -17.33 -12.38 0.09
C ILE A 26 -16.10 -13.00 0.74
N LEU A 27 -15.06 -12.20 1.03
CA LEU A 27 -13.85 -12.66 1.68
C LEU A 27 -13.20 -11.51 2.42
N GLU A 28 -12.77 -11.75 3.64
CA GLU A 28 -11.84 -10.90 4.38
C GLU A 28 -10.56 -11.66 4.66
N THR A 29 -9.42 -11.05 4.35
CA THR A 29 -8.11 -11.66 4.54
C THR A 29 -7.06 -10.60 4.81
N ASP A 30 -6.03 -10.96 5.55
CA ASP A 30 -4.83 -10.13 5.73
C ASP A 30 -3.75 -10.47 4.69
N ASN A 31 -3.99 -11.46 3.85
CA ASN A 31 -3.06 -11.90 2.83
C ASN A 31 -3.45 -11.31 1.47
N MET A 32 -2.65 -10.34 0.99
CA MET A 32 -2.90 -9.68 -0.28
C MET A 32 -2.85 -10.63 -1.47
N GLU A 33 -1.94 -11.61 -1.44
CA GLU A 33 -1.83 -12.59 -2.54
C GLU A 33 -3.08 -13.48 -2.62
N ALA A 34 -3.61 -13.91 -1.47
CA ALA A 34 -4.85 -14.68 -1.43
C ALA A 34 -6.02 -13.85 -1.99
N ALA A 35 -6.11 -12.59 -1.62
CA ALA A 35 -7.15 -11.68 -2.12
C ALA A 35 -7.07 -11.51 -3.63
N LYS A 36 -5.88 -11.35 -4.19
CA LYS A 36 -5.66 -11.25 -5.64
C LYS A 36 -6.13 -12.52 -6.36
N HIS A 37 -5.78 -13.68 -5.85
CA HIS A 37 -6.19 -14.96 -6.45
C HIS A 37 -7.69 -15.13 -6.46
N VAL A 38 -8.36 -14.77 -5.37
CA VAL A 38 -9.82 -14.84 -5.30
C VAL A 38 -10.45 -13.87 -6.28
N ALA A 39 -9.97 -12.64 -6.36
CA ALA A 39 -10.49 -11.65 -7.30
C ALA A 39 -10.30 -12.10 -8.75
N ALA A 40 -9.19 -12.77 -9.05
CA ALA A 40 -8.90 -13.23 -10.40
C ALA A 40 -9.75 -14.44 -10.84
N ARG A 41 -10.22 -15.23 -9.89
CA ARG A 41 -10.91 -16.49 -10.18
C ARG A 41 -12.39 -16.50 -9.83
N ALA A 42 -12.81 -15.66 -8.90
CA ALA A 42 -14.21 -15.49 -8.54
C ALA A 42 -14.83 -14.33 -9.31
N ASN A 43 -16.13 -14.30 -9.41
CA ASN A 43 -16.83 -13.16 -9.98
C ASN A 43 -16.94 -12.05 -8.93
N ALA A 44 -15.80 -11.42 -8.65
CA ALA A 44 -15.63 -10.48 -7.54
C ALA A 44 -14.78 -9.27 -7.95
N VAL A 45 -14.89 -8.21 -7.15
CA VAL A 45 -14.15 -6.96 -7.34
C VAL A 45 -13.28 -6.71 -6.13
N MET A 46 -12.12 -6.12 -6.35
CA MET A 46 -11.19 -5.78 -5.29
C MET A 46 -10.63 -4.36 -5.51
N LEU A 47 -10.51 -3.60 -4.44
CA LEU A 47 -9.73 -2.36 -4.43
C LEU A 47 -8.30 -2.68 -3.99
N ILE A 48 -7.33 -2.27 -4.78
CA ILE A 48 -5.93 -2.67 -4.58
C ILE A 48 -5.00 -1.50 -4.90
N PRO A 49 -3.95 -1.28 -4.09
CA PRO A 49 -2.94 -0.28 -4.45
C PRO A 49 -2.23 -0.65 -5.75
N HIS A 50 -1.91 0.36 -6.53
CA HIS A 50 -1.30 0.20 -7.86
C HIS A 50 -0.02 -0.64 -7.85
N VAL A 51 0.81 -0.50 -6.82
CA VAL A 51 2.08 -1.22 -6.70
C VAL A 51 1.90 -2.74 -6.72
N TYR A 52 0.78 -3.24 -6.21
CA TYR A 52 0.50 -4.68 -6.20
C TYR A 52 0.01 -5.19 -7.55
N VAL A 53 -0.41 -4.30 -8.43
CA VAL A 53 -0.86 -4.64 -9.78
C VAL A 53 0.32 -4.72 -10.74
N VAL A 54 1.18 -3.71 -10.74
CA VAL A 54 2.29 -3.62 -11.71
C VAL A 54 3.32 -4.72 -11.57
N ASN A 55 3.46 -5.27 -10.36
CA ASN A 55 4.41 -6.34 -10.08
C ASN A 55 3.80 -7.74 -10.16
N SER A 56 2.53 -7.86 -10.56
CA SER A 56 1.83 -9.13 -10.62
C SER A 56 1.57 -9.56 -12.06
N MET A 57 2.33 -10.54 -12.53
CA MET A 57 2.13 -11.12 -13.85
C MET A 57 0.76 -11.79 -13.97
N GLU A 58 0.30 -12.45 -12.91
CA GLU A 58 -0.97 -13.15 -12.90
C GLU A 58 -2.16 -12.19 -13.08
N LEU A 59 -2.16 -11.07 -12.35
CA LEU A 59 -3.23 -10.09 -12.47
C LEU A 59 -3.26 -9.43 -13.84
N LYS A 60 -2.11 -9.21 -14.43
CA LYS A 60 -1.99 -8.56 -15.74
C LYS A 60 -2.78 -9.27 -16.82
N TYR A 61 -2.85 -10.58 -16.77
CA TYR A 61 -3.51 -11.39 -17.81
C TYR A 61 -4.92 -11.85 -17.46
N ARG A 62 -5.31 -11.80 -16.18
CA ARG A 62 -6.57 -12.38 -15.72
C ARG A 62 -7.60 -11.35 -15.25
N VAL A 63 -7.17 -10.13 -15.02
CA VAL A 63 -8.00 -9.09 -14.39
C VAL A 63 -7.91 -7.80 -15.18
N GLN A 64 -9.00 -7.09 -15.29
CA GLN A 64 -8.99 -5.72 -15.77
C GLN A 64 -8.87 -4.78 -14.57
N CYS A 65 -7.94 -3.85 -14.65
CA CYS A 65 -7.68 -2.87 -13.61
C CYS A 65 -8.04 -1.47 -14.10
N HIS A 66 -8.83 -0.77 -13.30
CA HIS A 66 -9.26 0.60 -13.61
C HIS A 66 -8.70 1.53 -12.54
N PRO A 67 -7.87 2.52 -12.91
CA PRO A 67 -7.35 3.46 -11.93
C PRO A 67 -8.44 4.36 -11.38
N ILE A 68 -8.42 4.57 -10.07
CA ILE A 68 -9.26 5.54 -9.41
C ILE A 68 -8.46 6.82 -9.30
N LYS A 69 -8.87 7.85 -10.02
CA LYS A 69 -8.17 9.13 -10.08
C LYS A 69 -8.62 10.04 -8.95
N ASN A 70 -7.94 9.95 -7.82
CA ASN A 70 -8.17 10.87 -6.73
C ASN A 70 -6.97 10.85 -5.80
N ASN A 71 -6.42 12.02 -5.48
CA ASN A 71 -5.22 12.16 -4.66
C ASN A 71 -5.45 11.88 -3.18
N ASP A 72 -6.70 11.70 -2.74
CA ASP A 72 -7.02 11.39 -1.35
C ASP A 72 -6.69 9.97 -0.93
N TYR A 73 -6.19 9.16 -1.85
CA TYR A 73 -5.90 7.74 -1.62
C TYR A 73 -4.41 7.43 -1.59
N GLU A 74 -3.57 8.43 -1.43
CA GLU A 74 -2.14 8.23 -1.33
C GLU A 74 -1.79 7.51 -0.03
N ARG A 75 -0.88 6.56 -0.15
CA ARG A 75 -0.30 5.87 0.99
C ARG A 75 1.01 6.55 1.37
N HIS A 76 1.21 6.70 2.67
CA HIS A 76 2.44 7.26 3.22
C HIS A 76 3.31 6.15 3.79
N PHE A 77 4.59 6.18 3.46
CA PHE A 77 5.58 5.31 4.04
C PHE A 77 6.50 6.13 4.93
N PHE A 78 6.83 5.58 6.09
CA PHE A 78 7.65 6.26 7.07
C PHE A 78 8.91 5.44 7.34
N PHE A 79 10.05 6.10 7.38
CA PHE A 79 11.28 5.53 7.88
C PHE A 79 11.30 5.75 9.39
N CYS A 80 11.09 4.68 10.15
CA CYS A 80 10.89 4.76 11.60
C CYS A 80 12.03 4.10 12.36
N TYR A 81 12.45 4.72 13.45
CA TYR A 81 13.42 4.16 14.36
C TYR A 81 13.09 4.61 15.79
N ARG A 82 13.62 3.87 16.76
CA ARG A 82 13.33 4.17 18.18
C ARG A 82 13.87 5.55 18.56
N LYS A 83 13.03 6.33 19.20
CA LYS A 83 13.41 7.68 19.66
C LYS A 83 14.63 7.60 20.58
N GLY A 84 15.62 8.44 20.32
CA GLY A 84 16.87 8.44 21.06
C GLY A 84 17.88 7.38 20.64
N MET A 85 17.53 6.51 19.71
CA MET A 85 18.46 5.51 19.20
C MET A 85 19.53 6.16 18.31
N TYR A 86 20.77 5.73 18.48
CA TYR A 86 21.87 6.12 17.59
C TYR A 86 21.75 5.37 16.27
N LEU A 87 21.67 6.10 15.17
CA LEU A 87 21.60 5.49 13.84
C LEU A 87 23.00 5.10 13.39
N THR A 88 23.17 3.84 13.03
CA THR A 88 24.41 3.37 12.43
C THR A 88 24.49 3.85 10.97
N ARG A 89 25.69 3.81 10.42
CA ARG A 89 25.93 4.17 9.02
C ARG A 89 25.06 3.31 8.08
N TYR A 90 24.89 2.03 8.40
CA TYR A 90 24.06 1.14 7.59
C TYR A 90 22.59 1.54 7.57
N MET A 91 22.07 2.00 8.70
CA MET A 91 20.69 2.46 8.81
C MET A 91 20.47 3.75 8.01
N GLU A 92 21.41 4.67 8.07
CA GLU A 92 21.37 5.91 7.28
C GLU A 92 21.47 5.61 5.78
N ASP A 93 22.37 4.71 5.40
CA ASP A 93 22.52 4.30 4.00
C ASP A 93 21.24 3.67 3.46
N PHE A 94 20.58 2.84 4.27
CA PHE A 94 19.29 2.26 3.91
C PHE A 94 18.24 3.34 3.66
N GLY A 95 18.09 4.28 4.57
CA GLY A 95 17.13 5.39 4.41
C GLY A 95 17.44 6.22 3.18
N ARG A 96 18.72 6.50 2.93
CA ARG A 96 19.15 7.28 1.77
C ARG A 96 18.85 6.55 0.46
N ILE A 97 19.11 5.25 0.39
CA ILE A 97 18.82 4.43 -0.79
C ILE A 97 17.31 4.42 -1.09
N VAL A 98 16.49 4.22 -0.06
CA VAL A 98 15.03 4.23 -0.22
C VAL A 98 14.55 5.59 -0.73
N CYS A 99 15.03 6.67 -0.16
CA CYS A 99 14.64 8.01 -0.58
C CYS A 99 15.08 8.31 -2.02
N ASP A 100 16.27 7.87 -2.41
CA ASP A 100 16.74 8.03 -3.79
C ASP A 100 15.86 7.27 -4.78
N LYS A 101 15.45 6.05 -4.44
CA LYS A 101 14.56 5.26 -5.28
C LYS A 101 13.17 5.85 -5.43
N LEU A 102 12.71 6.59 -4.42
CA LEU A 102 11.41 7.23 -4.41
C LEU A 102 11.47 8.70 -4.86
N ASN A 103 12.65 9.21 -5.19
CA ASN A 103 12.87 10.61 -5.59
C ASN A 103 12.39 11.61 -4.53
N VAL A 104 12.65 11.31 -3.26
CA VAL A 104 12.32 12.19 -2.15
C VAL A 104 13.58 12.56 -1.38
N PRO A 105 13.63 13.74 -0.73
CA PRO A 105 14.81 14.11 0.06
C PRO A 105 14.91 13.29 1.33
N PHE A 106 16.14 12.96 1.71
CA PHE A 106 16.45 12.26 2.96
C PHE A 106 16.93 13.27 3.99
N ASN A 107 16.04 13.63 4.91
CA ASN A 107 16.33 14.59 5.97
C ASN A 107 16.36 13.89 7.31
N MET A 108 17.57 13.69 7.85
CA MET A 108 17.74 13.11 9.18
C MET A 108 17.98 14.21 10.21
N PRO A 109 17.18 14.24 11.30
CA PRO A 109 17.47 15.13 12.41
C PRO A 109 18.87 14.84 12.99
N GLY A 110 19.69 15.86 13.16
CA GLY A 110 21.05 15.72 13.66
C GLY A 110 22.15 15.64 12.59
N HIS A 111 21.81 15.56 11.32
CA HIS A 111 22.74 15.64 10.18
C HIS A 111 22.69 16.98 9.47
N GLU A 112 22.07 17.93 10.10
CA GLU A 112 22.01 19.31 9.63
C GLU A 112 23.27 20.08 10.04
N ALA A 113 24.39 19.61 9.62
CA ALA A 113 25.63 20.31 9.91
C ALA A 113 26.16 20.97 8.66
#